data_0ae197e0026bd452ce9cf8daf149f428
#
_entry.id   0ae197e0026bd452ce9cf8daf149f428
#
_cell.length_a   1.000
_cell.length_b   1.000
_cell.length_c   1.000
_cell.angle_alpha   90.00
_cell.angle_beta   90.00
_cell.angle_gamma   90.00
#
_symmetry.space_group_name_H-M   'P 1'
#
loop_
_entity.id
_entity.type
_entity.pdbx_description
1 polymer ?
#
loop_
_entity_poly.entity_id
_entity_poly.type
_entity_poly.pdbx_seq_one_letter_code
_entity_poly.pdbx_strand_id
1 'polypeptide(L)'
;IHMINYVQIHYPKMPIWIGGFSFGAGIAIQAASIKAPIGLISVAPSLSNPAMLIKNEPQCPWLIVHGAQDELIDINVIESWCKGLQVLPEIIILEEATHFFHGCLIDLRIKIESFIKLNIKK
;
A
#
# COMPACT_ATOMS: atom_id res chain seq x y z
N ILE A 1 -10.89 -1.93 9.65
CA ILE A 1 -10.42 -1.91 11.04
C ILE A 1 -11.06 -3.01 11.88
N HIS A 2 -12.35 -3.28 11.68
CA HIS A 2 -13.00 -4.37 12.40
C HIS A 2 -12.32 -5.72 12.18
N MET A 3 -11.93 -6.02 10.95
CA MET A 3 -11.26 -7.27 10.64
C MET A 3 -9.88 -7.34 11.32
N ILE A 4 -9.16 -6.22 11.32
CA ILE A 4 -7.85 -6.16 11.99
C ILE A 4 -7.99 -6.40 13.48
N ASN A 5 -8.97 -5.76 14.11
CA ASN A 5 -9.23 -5.96 15.54
C ASN A 5 -9.58 -7.42 15.85
N TYR A 6 -10.41 -8.03 15.00
CA TYR A 6 -10.77 -9.44 15.16
C TYR A 6 -9.53 -10.33 15.14
N VAL A 7 -8.66 -10.14 14.16
CA VAL A 7 -7.45 -10.94 14.02
C VAL A 7 -6.53 -10.73 15.22
N GLN A 8 -6.34 -9.50 15.67
CA GLN A 8 -5.47 -9.20 16.80
C GLN A 8 -5.97 -9.79 18.10
N ILE A 9 -7.29 -9.84 18.30
CA ILE A 9 -7.88 -10.43 19.50
C ILE A 9 -7.76 -11.96 19.47
N HIS A 10 -8.06 -12.59 18.34
CA HIS A 10 -8.09 -14.04 18.23
C HIS A 10 -6.73 -14.65 17.93
N TYR A 11 -5.82 -13.89 17.33
CA TYR A 11 -4.49 -14.35 16.94
C TYR A 11 -3.44 -13.31 17.33
N PRO A 12 -3.27 -13.02 18.62
CA PRO A 12 -2.46 -11.89 19.07
C PRO A 12 -0.97 -11.99 18.70
N LYS A 13 -0.48 -13.20 18.44
CA LYS A 13 0.93 -13.42 18.09
C LYS A 13 1.18 -13.48 16.60
N MET A 14 0.14 -13.39 15.76
CA MET A 14 0.32 -13.45 14.31
C MET A 14 0.68 -12.07 13.76
N PRO A 15 1.74 -11.98 12.97
CA PRO A 15 2.05 -10.74 12.27
C PRO A 15 0.98 -10.45 11.23
N ILE A 16 0.64 -9.17 11.04
CA ILE A 16 -0.40 -8.75 10.12
C ILE A 16 0.19 -7.85 9.05
N TRP A 17 0.01 -8.24 7.80
CA TRP A 17 0.22 -7.39 6.65
C TRP A 17 -1.11 -6.84 6.19
N ILE A 18 -1.14 -5.58 5.79
CA ILE A 18 -2.34 -4.94 5.24
C ILE A 18 -2.04 -4.59 3.80
N GLY A 19 -3.00 -4.88 2.92
CA GLY A 19 -2.85 -4.53 1.52
C GLY A 19 -4.17 -4.12 0.91
N GLY A 20 -4.11 -3.41 -0.20
CA GLY A 20 -5.29 -3.00 -0.91
C GLY A 20 -4.97 -2.49 -2.30
N PHE A 21 -6.02 -2.40 -3.11
CA PHE A 21 -5.95 -1.94 -4.49
C PHE A 21 -6.90 -0.76 -4.68
N SER A 22 -6.42 0.28 -5.34
CA SER A 22 -7.20 1.46 -5.72
C SER A 22 -7.88 2.11 -4.49
N PHE A 23 -9.20 2.16 -4.44
CA PHE A 23 -9.91 2.71 -3.28
C PHE A 23 -9.60 1.92 -2.01
N GLY A 24 -9.52 0.59 -2.12
CA GLY A 24 -9.14 -0.26 -0.99
C GLY A 24 -7.73 0.02 -0.50
N ALA A 25 -6.81 0.41 -1.39
CA ALA A 25 -5.47 0.81 -0.98
C ALA A 25 -5.49 2.07 -0.11
N GLY A 26 -6.35 3.03 -0.45
CA GLY A 26 -6.52 4.22 0.37
C GLY A 26 -7.04 3.89 1.76
N ILE A 27 -8.02 3.00 1.84
CA ILE A 27 -8.55 2.55 3.13
C ILE A 27 -7.49 1.80 3.93
N ALA A 28 -6.68 0.98 3.26
CA ALA A 28 -5.59 0.24 3.91
C ALA A 28 -4.54 1.18 4.52
N ILE A 29 -4.22 2.27 3.84
CA ILE A 29 -3.28 3.27 4.37
C ILE A 29 -3.83 3.89 5.66
N GLN A 30 -5.12 4.24 5.67
CA GLN A 30 -5.74 4.77 6.88
C GLN A 30 -5.71 3.77 8.03
N ALA A 31 -6.04 2.51 7.73
CA ALA A 31 -6.02 1.46 8.75
C ALA A 31 -4.62 1.25 9.30
N ALA A 32 -3.60 1.28 8.43
CA ALA A 32 -2.21 1.10 8.85
C ALA A 32 -1.70 2.25 9.71
N SER A 33 -2.23 3.46 9.51
CA SER A 33 -1.84 4.62 10.32
C SER A 33 -2.41 4.54 11.74
N ILE A 34 -3.42 3.70 11.95
CA ILE A 34 -4.07 3.52 13.27
C ILE A 34 -3.61 2.23 13.94
N LYS A 35 -3.50 1.16 13.18
CA LYS A 35 -3.27 -0.20 13.69
C LYS A 35 -1.91 -0.75 13.21
N ALA A 36 -0.86 -0.20 13.55
CA ALA A 36 0.53 -0.57 13.25
C ALA A 36 0.73 -2.03 12.76
N PRO A 37 0.51 -2.34 11.47
CA PRO A 37 0.81 -3.68 10.94
C PRO A 37 2.31 -3.85 10.78
N ILE A 38 2.76 -5.06 10.46
CA ILE A 38 4.18 -5.27 10.20
C ILE A 38 4.57 -4.90 8.77
N GLY A 39 3.60 -4.66 7.90
CA GLY A 39 3.86 -4.20 6.54
C GLY A 39 2.58 -3.74 5.85
N LEU A 40 2.76 -2.90 4.85
CA LEU A 40 1.65 -2.30 4.09
C LEU A 40 1.97 -2.36 2.60
N ILE A 41 1.01 -2.85 1.82
CA ILE A 41 1.12 -2.92 0.36
C ILE A 41 -0.02 -2.09 -0.25
N SER A 42 0.33 -1.09 -1.02
CA SER A 42 -0.63 -0.20 -1.68
C SER A 42 -0.48 -0.32 -3.20
N VAL A 43 -1.48 -0.88 -3.86
CA VAL A 43 -1.46 -1.04 -5.31
C VAL A 43 -2.39 -0.02 -5.93
N ALA A 44 -1.86 0.85 -6.77
CA ALA A 44 -2.60 1.92 -7.46
C ALA A 44 -3.49 2.70 -6.48
N PRO A 45 -2.94 3.24 -5.39
CA PRO A 45 -3.78 3.82 -4.34
C PRO A 45 -4.51 5.07 -4.79
N SER A 46 -5.79 5.15 -4.44
CA SER A 46 -6.60 6.35 -4.66
C SER A 46 -6.43 7.26 -3.44
N LEU A 47 -5.82 8.42 -3.66
CA LEU A 47 -5.48 9.37 -2.60
C LEU A 47 -6.29 10.66 -2.66
N SER A 48 -7.26 10.73 -3.57
CA SER A 48 -8.04 11.95 -3.77
C SER A 48 -9.19 12.13 -2.78
N ASN A 49 -9.48 11.10 -1.98
CA ASN A 49 -10.54 11.17 -0.98
C ASN A 49 -10.08 12.06 0.19
N PRO A 50 -10.90 13.05 0.61
CA PRO A 50 -10.58 13.86 1.79
C PRO A 50 -10.28 13.03 3.05
N ALA A 51 -10.86 11.82 3.14
CA ALA A 51 -10.57 10.91 4.25
C ALA A 51 -9.12 10.42 4.24
N MET A 52 -8.38 10.69 3.17
CA MET A 52 -6.95 10.35 3.08
C MET A 52 -6.03 11.31 3.83
N LEU A 53 -6.58 12.29 4.53
CA LEU A 53 -5.79 13.11 5.45
C LEU A 53 -5.47 12.27 6.68
N ILE A 54 -4.32 11.63 6.66
CA ILE A 54 -3.88 10.82 7.78
C ILE A 54 -3.13 11.70 8.78
N LYS A 55 -3.48 11.55 10.06
CA LYS A 55 -2.81 12.30 11.12
C LYS A 55 -1.45 11.72 11.45
N ASN A 56 -1.34 10.40 11.38
CA ASN A 56 -0.10 9.68 11.65
C ASN A 56 0.26 8.85 10.44
N GLU A 57 1.52 8.89 10.05
CA GLU A 57 1.99 8.08 8.94
C GLU A 57 2.16 6.63 9.37
N PRO A 58 1.93 5.67 8.45
CA PRO A 58 2.22 4.27 8.76
C PRO A 58 3.68 4.09 9.20
N GLN A 59 3.89 3.35 10.27
CA GLN A 59 5.21 3.13 10.88
C GLN A 59 5.72 1.73 10.58
N CYS A 60 5.56 1.25 9.37
CA CYS A 60 5.94 -0.08 8.96
C CYS A 60 6.57 -0.04 7.57
N PRO A 61 7.27 -1.11 7.15
CA PRO A 61 7.68 -1.22 5.75
C PRO A 61 6.47 -1.07 4.84
N TRP A 62 6.60 -0.22 3.83
CA TRP A 62 5.47 0.17 2.99
C TRP A 62 5.89 0.18 1.54
N LEU A 63 5.16 -0.59 0.72
CA LEU A 63 5.37 -0.64 -0.72
C LEU A 63 4.18 -0.03 -1.44
N ILE A 64 4.46 0.84 -2.40
CA ILE A 64 3.47 1.34 -3.36
C ILE A 64 3.87 0.82 -4.74
N VAL A 65 2.92 0.17 -5.42
CA VAL A 65 3.12 -0.24 -6.81
C VAL A 65 2.10 0.48 -7.67
N HIS A 66 2.57 1.14 -8.71
CA HIS A 66 1.69 1.94 -9.57
C HIS A 66 2.09 1.76 -11.03
N GLY A 67 1.11 1.81 -11.93
CA GLY A 67 1.37 1.72 -13.36
C GLY A 67 1.63 3.09 -13.95
N ALA A 68 2.68 3.18 -14.78
CA ALA A 68 3.00 4.44 -15.46
C ALA A 68 1.91 4.83 -16.46
N GLN A 69 1.14 3.85 -16.94
CA GLN A 69 0.05 4.06 -17.89
C GLN A 69 -1.33 4.09 -17.23
N ASP A 70 -1.37 4.32 -15.92
CA ASP A 70 -2.63 4.37 -15.18
C ASP A 70 -3.45 5.57 -15.65
N GLU A 71 -4.60 5.29 -16.26
CA GLU A 71 -5.48 6.31 -16.82
C GLU A 71 -6.47 6.87 -15.81
N LEU A 72 -6.58 6.26 -14.64
CA LEU A 72 -7.49 6.69 -13.59
C LEU A 72 -6.79 7.48 -12.49
N ILE A 73 -5.55 7.12 -12.19
CA ILE A 73 -4.77 7.77 -11.12
C ILE A 73 -3.38 8.08 -11.66
N ASP A 74 -3.09 9.36 -11.80
CA ASP A 74 -1.79 9.83 -12.32
C ASP A 74 -0.69 9.52 -11.31
N ILE A 75 0.40 8.91 -11.79
CA ILE A 75 1.56 8.62 -10.93
C ILE A 75 2.13 9.90 -10.30
N ASN A 76 2.01 11.03 -10.94
CA ASN A 76 2.49 12.29 -10.39
C ASN A 76 1.74 12.69 -9.14
N VAL A 77 0.46 12.35 -9.04
CA VAL A 77 -0.33 12.59 -7.82
C VAL A 77 0.21 11.76 -6.67
N ILE A 78 0.55 10.49 -6.95
CA ILE A 78 1.11 9.58 -5.95
C ILE A 78 2.46 10.12 -5.47
N GLU A 79 3.33 10.48 -6.40
CA GLU A 79 4.66 10.96 -6.06
C GLU A 79 4.61 12.27 -5.26
N SER A 80 3.72 13.18 -5.64
CA SER A 80 3.55 14.45 -4.93
C SER A 80 3.04 14.23 -3.51
N TRP A 81 2.09 13.33 -3.35
CA TRP A 81 1.55 13.01 -2.03
C TRP A 81 2.63 12.41 -1.13
N CYS A 82 3.45 11.51 -1.68
CA CYS A 82 4.50 10.86 -0.91
C CYS A 82 5.59 11.84 -0.46
N LYS A 83 5.82 12.90 -1.21
CA LYS A 83 6.83 13.91 -0.83
C LYS A 83 6.48 14.61 0.48
N GLY A 84 5.22 14.61 0.87
CA GLY A 84 4.80 15.17 2.14
C GLY A 84 5.02 14.26 3.34
N LEU A 85 5.43 13.01 3.10
CA LEU A 85 5.67 12.04 4.17
C LEU A 85 7.06 12.20 4.76
N GLN A 86 7.20 11.91 6.06
CA GLN A 86 8.49 11.98 6.74
C GLN A 86 9.42 10.88 6.28
N VAL A 87 8.86 9.68 6.07
CA VAL A 87 9.62 8.53 5.57
C VAL A 87 8.95 8.05 4.30
N LEU A 88 9.69 8.06 3.18
CA LEU A 88 9.15 7.65 1.89
C LEU A 88 8.93 6.13 1.86
N PRO A 89 7.78 5.68 1.36
CA PRO A 89 7.61 4.26 1.05
C PRO A 89 8.49 3.88 -0.13
N GLU A 90 8.69 2.59 -0.32
CA GLU A 90 9.29 2.11 -1.56
C GLU A 90 8.24 2.21 -2.66
N ILE A 91 8.57 2.88 -3.76
CA ILE A 91 7.65 3.06 -4.89
C ILE A 91 8.19 2.31 -6.08
N ILE A 92 7.42 1.36 -6.60
CA ILE A 92 7.75 0.62 -7.80
C ILE A 92 6.77 1.02 -8.90
N ILE A 93 7.32 1.51 -10.00
CA ILE A 93 6.52 1.93 -11.15
C ILE A 93 6.68 0.87 -12.24
N LEU A 94 5.57 0.27 -12.66
CA LEU A 94 5.56 -0.66 -13.79
C LEU A 94 5.25 0.15 -15.05
N GLU A 95 6.25 0.30 -15.91
CA GLU A 95 6.22 1.23 -17.05
C GLU A 95 5.07 0.96 -18.03
N GLU A 96 4.69 -0.29 -18.20
CA GLU A 96 3.67 -0.68 -19.16
C GLU A 96 2.31 -0.96 -18.54
N ALA A 97 2.19 -0.82 -17.23
CA ALA A 97 0.96 -1.18 -16.54
C ALA A 97 -0.07 -0.05 -16.56
N THR A 98 -1.32 -0.44 -16.81
CA THR A 98 -2.49 0.41 -16.66
C THR A 98 -3.03 0.29 -15.23
N HIS A 99 -4.17 0.92 -14.94
CA HIS A 99 -4.75 0.88 -13.59
C HIS A 99 -5.03 -0.55 -13.11
N PHE A 100 -5.50 -1.42 -13.98
CA PHE A 100 -5.84 -2.80 -13.62
C PHE A 100 -4.72 -3.79 -13.92
N PHE A 101 -3.54 -3.31 -14.30
CA PHE A 101 -2.36 -4.13 -14.55
C PHE A 101 -2.57 -5.24 -15.58
N HIS A 102 -3.36 -4.97 -16.62
CA HIS A 102 -3.56 -5.91 -17.73
C HIS A 102 -2.22 -6.30 -18.33
N GLY A 103 -1.98 -7.62 -18.42
CA GLY A 103 -0.73 -8.14 -18.96
C GLY A 103 0.46 -8.02 -18.03
N CYS A 104 0.28 -7.44 -16.85
CA CYS A 104 1.36 -7.17 -15.90
C CYS A 104 1.12 -7.81 -14.52
N LEU A 105 0.12 -8.71 -14.40
CA LEU A 105 -0.24 -9.29 -13.10
C LEU A 105 0.87 -10.15 -12.51
N ILE A 106 1.63 -10.85 -13.36
CA ILE A 106 2.74 -11.67 -12.88
C ILE A 106 3.85 -10.79 -12.32
N ASP A 107 4.19 -9.71 -13.03
CA ASP A 107 5.20 -8.76 -12.56
C ASP A 107 4.76 -8.12 -11.23
N LEU A 108 3.50 -7.73 -11.13
CA LEU A 108 2.95 -7.16 -9.91
C LEU A 108 3.12 -8.13 -8.74
N ARG A 109 2.76 -9.40 -8.95
CA ARG A 109 2.89 -10.43 -7.91
C ARG A 109 4.34 -10.60 -7.49
N ILE A 110 5.26 -10.66 -8.46
CA ILE A 110 6.68 -10.85 -8.16
C ILE A 110 7.21 -9.69 -7.30
N LYS A 111 6.84 -8.46 -7.63
CA LYS A 111 7.29 -7.29 -6.87
C LYS A 111 6.77 -7.32 -5.44
N ILE A 112 5.49 -7.66 -5.27
CA ILE A 112 4.89 -7.76 -3.94
C ILE A 112 5.54 -8.87 -3.13
N GLU A 113 5.70 -10.05 -3.72
CA GLU A 113 6.31 -11.18 -3.03
C GLU A 113 7.75 -10.88 -2.60
N SER A 114 8.52 -10.23 -3.49
CA SER A 114 9.89 -9.86 -3.17
C SER A 114 9.96 -8.89 -1.99
N PHE A 115 9.07 -7.91 -1.97
CA PHE A 115 9.04 -6.94 -0.86
C PHE A 115 8.69 -7.63 0.46
N ILE A 116 7.70 -8.50 0.43
CA ILE A 116 7.29 -9.24 1.64
C ILE A 116 8.45 -10.09 2.15
N LYS A 117 9.12 -10.84 1.27
CA LYS A 117 10.22 -11.69 1.66
C LYS A 117 11.38 -10.90 2.27
N LEU A 118 11.68 -9.72 1.73
CA LEU A 118 12.76 -8.89 2.25
C LEU A 118 12.42 -8.31 3.64
N ASN A 119 11.16 -8.19 3.98
CA ASN A 119 10.74 -7.55 5.21
C ASN A 119 10.17 -8.51 6.25
N ILE A 120 10.06 -9.80 5.94
CA ILE A 120 9.47 -10.78 6.86
C ILE A 120 10.41 -11.19 7.99
N LYS A 121 11.71 -11.02 7.79
CA LYS A 121 12.73 -11.43 8.76
C LYS A 121 13.01 -10.38 9.82
N LYS A 122 12.30 -9.28 9.74
CA LYS A 122 12.40 -8.22 10.72
C LYS A 122 11.34 -8.37 11.78
#